data_ceed04268d59f31a30e15a3d787c5fee
#
_entry.id   ceed04268d59f31a30e15a3d787c5fee
#
_cell.length_a   1.000
_cell.length_b   1.000
_cell.length_c   1.000
_cell.angle_alpha   90.00
_cell.angle_beta   90.00
_cell.angle_gamma   90.00
#
_symmetry.space_group_name_H-M   'P 1'
#
loop_
_entity.id
_entity.type
_entity.pdbx_description
1 polymer ?
#
loop_
_entity_poly.entity_id
_entity_poly.type
_entity_poly.pdbx_seq_one_letter_code
_entity_poly.pdbx_strand_id
1 'polypeptide(L)'
;MQTKSRERRKIFPPWKERAFARRNILLDFLILTLSAVRAILLYLFSQCRDLRRTNRKNMEELPKYIFRHKTPIQLRFSDVDLFGHVNNTVFFSLYDLAKAEYFKAVLNDMPMKFGVSAVVANINADFIHPVHFDDDIVIETSVARLGRKSFIVSQQAVNAKTNSVVSICRTTMVCYSAKMNDSIEIPEIIRKRITEYEENILV
;
A
#
# COMPACT_ATOMS: atom_id res chain seq x y z
N MET A 1 54.73 27.31 66.37
CA MET A 1 53.28 27.12 66.65
C MET A 1 52.58 26.76 65.33
N GLN A 2 52.32 25.47 65.12
CA GLN A 2 51.62 24.97 63.93
C GLN A 2 50.23 24.57 64.35
N THR A 3 49.24 25.28 63.88
CA THR A 3 47.80 24.94 64.03
C THR A 3 47.39 23.99 62.91
N LYS A 4 47.18 22.73 63.21
CA LYS A 4 46.58 21.73 62.37
C LYS A 4 45.06 21.99 62.26
N SER A 5 44.55 22.43 61.09
CA SER A 5 43.16 22.45 60.83
C SER A 5 42.66 21.01 60.58
N ARG A 6 41.75 20.52 61.41
CA ARG A 6 41.06 19.22 61.26
C ARG A 6 39.92 19.41 60.24
N GLU A 7 40.10 18.94 59.06
CA GLU A 7 38.97 18.71 58.13
C GLU A 7 37.99 17.69 58.72
N ARG A 8 36.79 18.13 59.04
CA ARG A 8 35.70 17.23 59.44
C ARG A 8 35.11 16.60 58.17
N ARG A 9 35.45 15.36 57.87
CA ARG A 9 34.73 14.54 56.89
C ARG A 9 33.28 14.39 57.35
N LYS A 10 32.31 14.91 56.60
CA LYS A 10 30.90 14.65 56.83
C LYS A 10 30.62 13.17 56.50
N ILE A 11 30.58 12.31 57.52
CA ILE A 11 30.18 10.90 57.38
C ILE A 11 28.67 10.90 57.31
N PHE A 12 28.13 10.61 56.14
CA PHE A 12 26.69 10.41 55.97
C PHE A 12 26.28 9.06 56.59
N PRO A 13 25.07 8.98 57.21
CA PRO A 13 24.60 7.71 57.78
C PRO A 13 24.39 6.67 56.66
N PRO A 14 24.63 5.36 56.94
CA PRO A 14 24.64 4.28 55.94
C PRO A 14 23.37 4.14 55.12
N TRP A 15 22.22 4.62 55.61
CA TRP A 15 20.97 4.61 54.89
C TRP A 15 20.89 5.69 53.77
N LYS A 16 21.58 6.82 53.96
CA LYS A 16 21.66 7.88 52.91
C LYS A 16 22.53 7.44 51.73
N GLU A 17 23.61 6.72 51.97
CA GLU A 17 24.47 6.19 50.92
C GLU A 17 23.76 5.11 50.11
N ARG A 18 22.97 4.23 50.75
CA ARG A 18 22.15 3.23 50.06
C ARG A 18 21.03 3.85 49.25
N ALA A 19 20.40 4.92 49.72
CA ALA A 19 19.38 5.63 48.98
C ALA A 19 19.94 6.34 47.74
N PHE A 20 21.15 6.91 47.86
CA PHE A 20 21.82 7.58 46.73
C PHE A 20 22.28 6.57 45.66
N ALA A 21 22.82 5.41 46.08
CA ALA A 21 23.20 4.34 45.16
C ALA A 21 21.99 3.76 44.39
N ARG A 22 20.84 3.53 45.06
CA ARG A 22 19.61 3.06 44.41
C ARG A 22 19.04 4.08 43.42
N ARG A 23 19.14 5.37 43.71
CA ARG A 23 18.70 6.43 42.81
C ARG A 23 19.55 6.48 41.56
N ASN A 24 20.85 6.30 41.65
CA ASN A 24 21.73 6.28 40.48
C ASN A 24 21.49 5.04 39.61
N ILE A 25 21.30 3.85 40.19
CA ILE A 25 20.99 2.62 39.48
C ILE A 25 19.67 2.78 38.70
N LEU A 26 18.64 3.38 39.29
CA LEU A 26 17.37 3.64 38.62
C LEU A 26 17.52 4.64 37.46
N LEU A 27 18.34 5.68 37.65
CA LEU A 27 18.62 6.67 36.62
C LEU A 27 19.38 6.07 35.43
N ASP A 28 20.41 5.25 35.72
CA ASP A 28 21.17 4.54 34.69
C ASP A 28 20.30 3.54 33.92
N PHE A 29 19.41 2.83 34.61
CA PHE A 29 18.45 1.93 33.97
C PHE A 29 17.45 2.69 33.07
N LEU A 30 16.99 3.86 33.49
CA LEU A 30 16.12 4.73 32.71
C LEU A 30 16.83 5.27 31.45
N ILE A 31 18.07 5.67 31.58
CA ILE A 31 18.90 6.16 30.46
C ILE A 31 19.14 5.04 29.43
N LEU A 32 19.47 3.82 29.91
CA LEU A 32 19.66 2.65 29.06
C LEU A 32 18.38 2.26 28.30
N THR A 33 17.23 2.28 28.98
CA THR A 33 15.93 1.97 28.33
C THR A 33 15.54 3.02 27.31
N LEU A 34 15.71 4.31 27.60
CA LEU A 34 15.45 5.40 26.65
C LEU A 34 16.40 5.35 25.44
N SER A 35 17.67 4.98 25.66
CA SER A 35 18.64 4.78 24.58
C SER A 35 18.26 3.61 23.67
N ALA A 36 17.82 2.48 24.25
CA ALA A 36 17.36 1.32 23.50
C ALA A 36 16.08 1.63 22.68
N VAL A 37 15.10 2.31 23.28
CA VAL A 37 13.88 2.75 22.56
C VAL A 37 14.22 3.69 21.41
N ARG A 38 15.14 4.64 21.62
CA ARG A 38 15.61 5.55 20.58
C ARG A 38 16.29 4.79 19.43
N ALA A 39 17.13 3.79 19.75
CA ALA A 39 17.79 2.96 18.73
C ALA A 39 16.78 2.14 17.92
N ILE A 40 15.77 1.55 18.58
CA ILE A 40 14.68 0.82 17.91
C ILE A 40 13.89 1.75 17.00
N LEU A 41 13.51 2.94 17.46
CA LEU A 41 12.81 3.94 16.65
C LEU A 41 13.64 4.37 15.43
N LEU A 42 14.93 4.64 15.61
CA LEU A 42 15.83 5.00 14.50
C LEU A 42 15.95 3.85 13.49
N TYR A 43 16.04 2.60 13.96
CA TYR A 43 16.05 1.41 13.11
C TYR A 43 14.75 1.28 12.32
N LEU A 44 13.58 1.41 12.95
CA LEU A 44 12.27 1.37 12.29
C LEU A 44 12.11 2.50 11.27
N PHE A 45 12.58 3.71 11.59
CA PHE A 45 12.59 4.84 10.65
C PHE A 45 13.52 4.61 9.46
N SER A 46 14.67 3.93 9.64
CA SER A 46 15.54 3.56 8.52
C SER A 46 14.89 2.53 7.61
N GLN A 47 14.29 1.47 8.17
CA GLN A 47 13.55 0.46 7.42
C GLN A 47 12.40 1.08 6.62
N CYS A 48 11.65 2.00 7.22
CA CYS A 48 10.57 2.72 6.54
C CYS A 48 11.08 3.61 5.38
N ARG A 49 12.28 4.18 5.49
CA ARG A 49 12.93 4.95 4.41
C ARG A 49 13.40 4.05 3.29
N ASP A 50 13.95 2.89 3.61
CA ASP A 50 14.45 1.94 2.62
C ASP A 50 13.29 1.29 1.85
N LEU A 51 12.17 0.96 2.52
CA LEU A 51 10.93 0.52 1.89
C LEU A 51 10.37 1.58 0.94
N ARG A 52 10.33 2.85 1.35
CA ARG A 52 9.89 3.96 0.49
C ARG A 52 10.82 4.16 -0.71
N ARG A 53 12.12 3.98 -0.54
CA ARG A 53 13.11 4.11 -1.61
C ARG A 53 13.01 2.96 -2.62
N THR A 54 12.77 1.74 -2.12
CA THR A 54 12.55 0.55 -2.97
C THR A 54 11.23 0.68 -3.73
N ASN A 55 10.14 1.09 -3.08
CA ASN A 55 8.87 1.35 -3.74
C ASN A 55 8.97 2.48 -4.77
N ARG A 56 9.72 3.54 -4.49
CA ARG A 56 9.95 4.63 -5.44
C ARG A 56 10.73 4.18 -6.67
N LYS A 57 11.78 3.35 -6.51
CA LYS A 57 12.50 2.73 -7.63
C LYS A 57 11.59 1.83 -8.47
N ASN A 58 10.77 1.00 -7.83
CA ASN A 58 9.81 0.14 -8.51
C ASN A 58 8.72 0.95 -9.24
N MET A 59 8.40 2.17 -8.80
CA MET A 59 7.49 3.08 -9.48
C MET A 59 8.13 3.80 -10.69
N GLU A 60 9.43 4.13 -10.63
CA GLU A 60 10.16 4.75 -11.74
C GLU A 60 10.44 3.76 -12.89
N GLU A 61 10.46 2.44 -12.60
CA GLU A 61 10.65 1.37 -13.60
C GLU A 61 9.32 0.83 -14.16
N LEU A 62 8.16 1.36 -13.75
CA LEU A 62 6.89 0.99 -14.34
C LEU A 62 6.82 1.52 -15.75
N PRO A 63 6.55 0.67 -16.77
CA PRO A 63 6.26 1.16 -18.09
C PRO A 63 5.13 2.19 -17.96
N LYS A 64 5.31 3.34 -18.61
CA LYS A 64 4.32 4.43 -18.59
C LYS A 64 3.08 3.94 -19.33
N TYR A 65 2.15 3.35 -18.58
CA TYR A 65 0.88 2.89 -19.16
C TYR A 65 0.05 4.09 -19.63
N ILE A 66 -0.50 3.99 -20.82
CA ILE A 66 -1.50 4.91 -21.29
C ILE A 66 -2.86 4.36 -20.85
N PHE A 67 -3.45 5.00 -19.86
CA PHE A 67 -4.77 4.60 -19.37
C PHE A 67 -5.86 5.27 -20.19
N ARG A 68 -6.48 4.53 -21.11
CA ARG A 68 -7.64 5.04 -21.90
C ARG A 68 -8.92 5.05 -21.08
N HIS A 69 -9.10 4.05 -20.23
CA HIS A 69 -10.34 3.91 -19.46
C HIS A 69 -10.23 4.61 -18.12
N LYS A 70 -11.17 5.51 -17.86
CA LYS A 70 -11.23 6.29 -16.63
C LYS A 70 -12.62 6.17 -16.03
N THR A 71 -12.69 5.74 -14.77
CA THR A 71 -13.94 5.58 -14.02
C THR A 71 -13.96 6.58 -12.88
N PRO A 72 -14.84 7.61 -12.91
CA PRO A 72 -15.02 8.50 -11.77
C PRO A 72 -15.65 7.72 -10.61
N ILE A 73 -15.17 7.97 -9.40
CA ILE A 73 -15.61 7.29 -8.19
C ILE A 73 -16.37 8.26 -7.31
N GLN A 74 -17.56 7.86 -6.90
CA GLN A 74 -18.31 8.54 -5.85
C GLN A 74 -18.00 7.89 -4.51
N LEU A 75 -17.26 8.59 -3.65
CA LEU A 75 -17.00 8.16 -2.28
C LEU A 75 -18.28 8.27 -1.44
N ARG A 76 -18.46 7.33 -0.50
CA ARG A 76 -19.57 7.31 0.46
C ARG A 76 -19.05 7.70 1.83
N PHE A 77 -19.90 8.23 2.67
CA PHE A 77 -19.55 8.52 4.06
C PHE A 77 -19.05 7.28 4.82
N SER A 78 -19.60 6.10 4.51
CA SER A 78 -19.18 4.81 5.07
C SER A 78 -17.81 4.31 4.62
N ASP A 79 -17.22 4.92 3.61
CA ASP A 79 -15.92 4.52 3.08
C ASP A 79 -14.76 5.09 3.88
N VAL A 80 -15.05 6.07 4.74
CA VAL A 80 -14.06 6.79 5.56
C VAL A 80 -13.98 6.17 6.94
N ASP A 81 -12.75 5.97 7.40
CA ASP A 81 -12.46 5.42 8.72
C ASP A 81 -12.41 6.50 9.82
N LEU A 82 -12.13 6.07 11.05
CA LEU A 82 -12.07 6.94 12.23
C LEU A 82 -11.00 8.04 12.14
N PHE A 83 -10.02 7.85 11.28
CA PHE A 83 -8.93 8.82 11.06
C PHE A 83 -9.26 9.84 9.96
N GLY A 84 -10.46 9.77 9.38
CA GLY A 84 -10.92 10.67 8.32
C GLY A 84 -10.38 10.31 6.93
N HIS A 85 -9.81 9.11 6.75
CA HIS A 85 -9.27 8.64 5.49
C HIS A 85 -10.13 7.52 4.90
N VAL A 86 -10.20 7.43 3.59
CA VAL A 86 -10.81 6.28 2.91
C VAL A 86 -10.06 5.02 3.32
N ASN A 87 -10.79 4.05 3.86
CA ASN A 87 -10.20 2.80 4.35
C ASN A 87 -9.55 2.02 3.21
N ASN A 88 -8.35 1.50 3.45
CA ASN A 88 -7.59 0.75 2.44
C ASN A 88 -8.37 -0.45 1.87
N THR A 89 -9.25 -1.09 2.67
CA THR A 89 -10.07 -2.21 2.21
C THR A 89 -11.15 -1.77 1.21
N VAL A 90 -11.63 -0.53 1.30
CA VAL A 90 -12.61 0.04 0.37
C VAL A 90 -12.02 0.18 -1.03
N PHE A 91 -10.72 0.50 -1.15
CA PHE A 91 -10.05 0.60 -2.45
C PHE A 91 -10.18 -0.67 -3.29
N PHE A 92 -10.18 -1.86 -2.70
CA PHE A 92 -10.38 -3.10 -3.45
C PHE A 92 -11.76 -3.15 -4.11
N SER A 93 -12.80 -2.68 -3.42
CA SER A 93 -14.16 -2.59 -3.99
C SER A 93 -14.23 -1.52 -5.10
N LEU A 94 -13.53 -0.40 -4.94
CA LEU A 94 -13.47 0.65 -5.95
C LEU A 94 -12.71 0.18 -7.20
N TYR A 95 -11.61 -0.55 -7.02
CA TYR A 95 -10.88 -1.17 -8.12
C TYR A 95 -11.71 -2.24 -8.83
N ASP A 96 -12.50 -3.03 -8.10
CA ASP A 96 -13.40 -4.02 -8.68
C ASP A 96 -14.50 -3.36 -9.52
N LEU A 97 -15.08 -2.27 -9.02
CA LEU A 97 -16.06 -1.47 -9.78
C LEU A 97 -15.43 -0.95 -11.07
N ALA A 98 -14.27 -0.33 -11.01
CA ALA A 98 -13.61 0.22 -12.20
C ALA A 98 -13.21 -0.88 -13.20
N LYS A 99 -12.80 -2.08 -12.74
CA LYS A 99 -12.57 -3.25 -13.61
C LYS A 99 -13.86 -3.71 -14.30
N ALA A 100 -14.98 -3.73 -13.59
CA ALA A 100 -16.27 -4.11 -14.16
C ALA A 100 -16.69 -3.15 -15.25
N GLU A 101 -16.57 -1.84 -15.03
CA GLU A 101 -16.87 -0.82 -16.05
C GLU A 101 -15.91 -0.91 -17.25
N TYR A 102 -14.62 -1.16 -17.01
CA TYR A 102 -13.64 -1.39 -18.07
C TYR A 102 -14.05 -2.59 -18.95
N PHE A 103 -14.31 -3.76 -18.35
CA PHE A 103 -14.68 -4.95 -19.12
C PHE A 103 -16.04 -4.80 -19.82
N LYS A 104 -16.97 -4.09 -19.23
CA LYS A 104 -18.23 -3.74 -19.90
C LYS A 104 -17.98 -2.90 -21.15
N ALA A 105 -17.11 -1.88 -21.06
CA ALA A 105 -16.78 -1.03 -22.19
C ALA A 105 -16.03 -1.78 -23.31
N VAL A 106 -15.08 -2.65 -22.95
CA VAL A 106 -14.21 -3.36 -23.90
C VAL A 106 -14.89 -4.60 -24.49
N LEU A 107 -15.58 -5.39 -23.66
CA LEU A 107 -16.10 -6.71 -24.03
C LEU A 107 -17.61 -6.76 -24.25
N ASN A 108 -18.38 -5.76 -23.78
CA ASN A 108 -19.83 -5.63 -24.02
C ASN A 108 -20.60 -6.95 -23.80
N ASP A 109 -20.66 -7.45 -22.56
CA ASP A 109 -21.34 -8.70 -22.12
C ASP A 109 -20.85 -10.01 -22.80
N MET A 110 -19.83 -9.93 -23.63
CA MET A 110 -19.32 -11.06 -24.40
C MET A 110 -18.86 -12.25 -23.54
N PRO A 111 -18.15 -12.05 -22.41
CA PRO A 111 -17.69 -13.16 -21.58
C PRO A 111 -18.83 -14.04 -21.08
N MET A 112 -19.94 -13.45 -20.67
CA MET A 112 -21.12 -14.20 -20.20
C MET A 112 -21.76 -15.04 -21.30
N LYS A 113 -21.78 -14.54 -22.55
CA LYS A 113 -22.33 -15.28 -23.71
C LYS A 113 -21.53 -16.53 -24.06
N PHE A 114 -20.24 -16.55 -23.75
CA PHE A 114 -19.36 -17.69 -24.02
C PHE A 114 -19.13 -18.61 -22.81
N GLY A 115 -19.80 -18.35 -21.67
CA GLY A 115 -19.59 -19.12 -20.45
C GLY A 115 -18.17 -19.00 -19.89
N VAL A 116 -17.49 -17.91 -20.21
CA VAL A 116 -16.15 -17.61 -19.73
C VAL A 116 -16.25 -16.60 -18.61
N SER A 117 -15.60 -16.88 -17.50
CA SER A 117 -15.40 -15.94 -16.40
C SER A 117 -13.91 -15.64 -16.24
N ALA A 118 -13.60 -14.56 -15.53
CA ALA A 118 -12.26 -14.25 -15.11
C ALA A 118 -12.25 -14.15 -13.60
N VAL A 119 -11.39 -14.96 -12.97
CA VAL A 119 -11.24 -14.99 -11.51
C VAL A 119 -9.96 -14.29 -11.10
N VAL A 120 -10.00 -13.60 -9.97
CA VAL A 120 -8.83 -12.95 -9.39
C VAL A 120 -7.95 -14.04 -8.76
N ALA A 121 -6.72 -14.16 -9.25
CA ALA A 121 -5.72 -15.07 -8.70
C ALA A 121 -4.74 -14.37 -7.74
N ASN A 122 -4.45 -13.10 -7.99
CA ASN A 122 -3.59 -12.30 -7.13
C ASN A 122 -3.98 -10.82 -7.25
N ILE A 123 -3.88 -10.10 -6.15
CA ILE A 123 -4.03 -8.65 -6.09
C ILE A 123 -2.90 -8.06 -5.26
N ASN A 124 -2.28 -7.01 -5.77
CA ASN A 124 -1.25 -6.25 -5.09
C ASN A 124 -1.59 -4.77 -5.19
N ALA A 125 -1.63 -4.07 -4.07
CA ALA A 125 -1.96 -2.65 -4.01
C ALA A 125 -0.97 -1.88 -3.14
N ASP A 126 -0.54 -0.72 -3.65
CA ASP A 126 0.27 0.25 -2.95
C ASP A 126 -0.56 1.49 -2.65
N PHE A 127 -0.60 1.92 -1.39
CA PHE A 127 -1.28 3.13 -0.94
C PHE A 127 -0.24 4.23 -0.72
N ILE A 128 -0.29 5.26 -1.57
CA ILE A 128 0.77 6.27 -1.69
C ILE A 128 0.43 7.52 -0.88
N HIS A 129 -0.82 7.99 -1.00
CA HIS A 129 -1.33 9.15 -0.31
C HIS A 129 -2.68 8.85 0.34
N PRO A 130 -2.98 9.44 1.52
CA PRO A 130 -4.30 9.35 2.11
C PRO A 130 -5.34 10.04 1.21
N VAL A 131 -6.56 9.51 1.21
CA VAL A 131 -7.71 10.07 0.50
C VAL A 131 -8.78 10.43 1.52
N HIS A 132 -9.36 11.62 1.39
CA HIS A 132 -10.42 12.14 2.24
C HIS A 132 -11.77 12.08 1.53
N PHE A 133 -12.85 12.27 2.28
CA PHE A 133 -14.22 12.14 1.75
C PHE A 133 -14.56 13.14 0.63
N ASP A 134 -14.00 14.33 0.68
CA ASP A 134 -14.22 15.43 -0.28
C ASP A 134 -13.24 15.43 -1.46
N ASP A 135 -12.38 14.40 -1.57
CA ASP A 135 -11.51 14.21 -2.71
C ASP A 135 -12.28 13.69 -3.93
N ASP A 136 -11.90 14.17 -5.11
CA ASP A 136 -12.42 13.67 -6.39
C ASP A 136 -11.52 12.57 -6.92
N ILE A 137 -11.96 11.32 -6.83
CA ILE A 137 -11.16 10.17 -7.22
C ILE A 137 -11.62 9.64 -8.57
N VAL A 138 -10.65 9.41 -9.45
CA VAL A 138 -10.81 8.71 -10.72
C VAL A 138 -9.91 7.49 -10.72
N ILE A 139 -10.46 6.31 -11.06
CA ILE A 139 -9.66 5.12 -11.27
C ILE A 139 -9.41 4.93 -12.76
N GLU A 140 -8.16 4.92 -13.12
CA GLU A 140 -7.66 4.64 -14.44
C GLU A 140 -7.34 3.15 -14.55
N THR A 141 -7.81 2.49 -15.60
CA THR A 141 -7.71 1.03 -15.78
C THR A 141 -7.16 0.69 -17.15
N SER A 142 -6.23 -0.28 -17.21
CA SER A 142 -5.67 -0.83 -18.45
C SER A 142 -5.32 -2.30 -18.26
N VAL A 143 -5.37 -3.11 -19.31
CA VAL A 143 -4.76 -4.45 -19.33
C VAL A 143 -3.31 -4.31 -19.75
N ALA A 144 -2.41 -4.50 -18.78
CA ALA A 144 -0.98 -4.31 -18.94
C ALA A 144 -0.30 -5.49 -19.66
N ARG A 145 -0.83 -6.69 -19.50
CA ARG A 145 -0.27 -7.92 -20.09
C ARG A 145 -1.35 -8.94 -20.40
N LEU A 146 -1.23 -9.57 -21.57
CA LEU A 146 -2.03 -10.72 -21.98
C LEU A 146 -1.14 -11.97 -22.08
N GLY A 147 -1.30 -12.92 -21.17
CA GLY A 147 -0.71 -14.25 -21.24
C GLY A 147 -1.60 -15.24 -21.98
N ARG A 148 -1.29 -16.54 -21.89
CA ARG A 148 -2.09 -17.60 -22.53
C ARG A 148 -3.44 -17.82 -21.85
N LYS A 149 -3.46 -18.00 -20.52
CA LYS A 149 -4.65 -18.26 -19.69
C LYS A 149 -4.96 -17.11 -18.71
N SER A 150 -4.04 -16.18 -18.55
CA SER A 150 -4.13 -15.09 -17.57
C SER A 150 -3.77 -13.76 -18.17
N PHE A 151 -4.21 -12.68 -17.53
CA PHE A 151 -3.86 -11.32 -17.89
C PHE A 151 -3.68 -10.47 -16.64
N ILE A 152 -2.95 -9.38 -16.77
CA ILE A 152 -2.69 -8.44 -15.68
C ILE A 152 -3.45 -7.16 -15.96
N VAL A 153 -4.33 -6.78 -15.04
CA VAL A 153 -4.99 -5.47 -15.00
C VAL A 153 -4.16 -4.55 -14.14
N SER A 154 -3.72 -3.44 -14.69
CA SER A 154 -3.08 -2.35 -13.98
C SER A 154 -4.08 -1.23 -13.76
N GLN A 155 -4.18 -0.74 -12.54
CA GLN A 155 -5.08 0.32 -12.14
C GLN A 155 -4.34 1.35 -11.29
N GLN A 156 -4.73 2.60 -11.41
CA GLN A 156 -4.29 3.64 -10.49
C GLN A 156 -5.46 4.53 -10.09
N ALA A 157 -5.53 4.87 -8.82
CA ALA A 157 -6.45 5.88 -8.31
C ALA A 157 -5.75 7.23 -8.33
N VAL A 158 -6.38 8.20 -8.96
CA VAL A 158 -5.86 9.56 -9.14
C VAL A 158 -6.82 10.55 -8.49
N ASN A 159 -6.29 11.46 -7.69
CA ASN A 159 -7.06 12.62 -7.22
C ASN A 159 -7.15 13.63 -8.38
N ALA A 160 -8.36 13.84 -8.91
CA ALA A 160 -8.57 14.67 -10.09
C ALA A 160 -8.29 16.16 -9.83
N LYS A 161 -8.39 16.63 -8.57
CA LYS A 161 -8.09 18.03 -8.21
C LYS A 161 -6.59 18.33 -8.25
N THR A 162 -5.77 17.38 -7.80
CA THR A 162 -4.31 17.55 -7.67
C THR A 162 -3.51 16.85 -8.76
N ASN A 163 -4.18 15.99 -9.56
CA ASN A 163 -3.58 15.11 -10.55
C ASN A 163 -2.50 14.18 -9.96
N SER A 164 -2.61 13.86 -8.67
CA SER A 164 -1.66 12.98 -7.97
C SER A 164 -2.18 11.55 -7.92
N VAL A 165 -1.31 10.57 -8.15
CA VAL A 165 -1.61 9.16 -7.94
C VAL A 165 -1.64 8.89 -6.44
N VAL A 166 -2.78 8.42 -5.94
CA VAL A 166 -3.00 8.14 -4.51
C VAL A 166 -2.84 6.67 -4.16
N SER A 167 -3.12 5.79 -5.11
CA SER A 167 -2.92 4.33 -4.95
C SER A 167 -2.74 3.67 -6.31
N ILE A 168 -2.02 2.55 -6.34
CA ILE A 168 -1.80 1.72 -7.52
C ILE A 168 -2.20 0.29 -7.19
N CYS A 169 -2.85 -0.38 -8.14
CA CYS A 169 -3.27 -1.77 -7.99
C CYS A 169 -2.91 -2.59 -9.21
N ARG A 170 -2.40 -3.80 -8.99
CA ARG A 170 -2.18 -4.81 -10.03
C ARG A 170 -2.95 -6.06 -9.68
N THR A 171 -3.80 -6.49 -10.58
CA THR A 171 -4.62 -7.69 -10.41
C THR A 171 -4.26 -8.70 -11.48
N THR A 172 -3.82 -9.89 -11.08
CA THR A 172 -3.69 -11.02 -11.98
C THR A 172 -5.02 -11.75 -12.06
N MET A 173 -5.58 -11.84 -13.24
CA MET A 173 -6.83 -12.54 -13.52
C MET A 173 -6.58 -13.74 -14.39
N VAL A 174 -7.32 -14.84 -14.15
CA VAL A 174 -7.24 -16.08 -14.89
C VAL A 174 -8.58 -16.37 -15.54
N CYS A 175 -8.58 -16.68 -16.84
CA CYS A 175 -9.77 -17.16 -17.53
C CYS A 175 -10.15 -18.54 -17.02
N TYR A 176 -11.43 -18.68 -16.71
CA TYR A 176 -11.98 -19.87 -16.07
C TYR A 176 -13.29 -20.28 -16.73
N SER A 177 -13.49 -21.58 -16.91
CA SER A 177 -14.72 -22.17 -17.37
C SER A 177 -15.42 -22.91 -16.24
N ALA A 178 -16.58 -22.43 -15.82
CA ALA A 178 -17.38 -23.13 -14.82
C ALA A 178 -17.82 -24.53 -15.28
N LYS A 179 -18.03 -24.71 -16.59
CA LYS A 179 -18.41 -26.01 -17.18
C LYS A 179 -17.29 -27.03 -17.08
N MET A 180 -16.03 -26.62 -17.28
CA MET A 180 -14.85 -27.51 -17.22
C MET A 180 -14.27 -27.57 -15.80
N ASN A 181 -14.67 -26.67 -14.92
CA ASN A 181 -14.12 -26.45 -13.59
C ASN A 181 -12.58 -26.29 -13.60
N ASP A 182 -12.06 -25.61 -14.62
CA ASP A 182 -10.62 -25.41 -14.82
C ASP A 182 -10.33 -24.07 -15.51
N SER A 183 -9.07 -23.67 -15.44
CA SER A 183 -8.53 -22.53 -16.18
C SER A 183 -8.44 -22.85 -17.67
N ILE A 184 -8.89 -21.92 -18.49
CA ILE A 184 -8.89 -22.04 -19.94
C ILE A 184 -8.01 -20.97 -20.59
N GLU A 185 -7.63 -21.17 -21.84
CA GLU A 185 -6.98 -20.13 -22.63
C GLU A 185 -7.93 -18.95 -22.83
N ILE A 186 -7.36 -17.75 -22.90
CA ILE A 186 -8.13 -16.53 -23.20
C ILE A 186 -8.71 -16.71 -24.63
N PRO A 187 -10.04 -16.73 -24.80
CA PRO A 187 -10.65 -16.85 -26.12
C PRO A 187 -10.14 -15.76 -27.06
N GLU A 188 -9.87 -16.15 -28.32
CA GLU A 188 -9.26 -15.22 -29.30
C GLU A 188 -10.06 -13.96 -29.50
N ILE A 189 -11.39 -14.03 -29.46
CA ILE A 189 -12.26 -12.88 -29.58
C ILE A 189 -12.07 -11.87 -28.42
N ILE A 190 -11.85 -12.38 -27.19
CA ILE A 190 -11.59 -11.55 -26.01
C ILE A 190 -10.20 -10.92 -26.14
N ARG A 191 -9.20 -11.73 -26.52
CA ARG A 191 -7.83 -11.26 -26.78
C ARG A 191 -7.82 -10.13 -27.79
N LYS A 192 -8.48 -10.31 -28.93
CA LYS A 192 -8.58 -9.34 -30.00
C LYS A 192 -9.20 -8.02 -29.52
N ARG A 193 -10.33 -8.08 -28.80
CA ARG A 193 -11.00 -6.89 -28.26
C ARG A 193 -10.14 -6.09 -27.29
N ILE A 194 -9.46 -6.76 -26.40
CA ILE A 194 -8.55 -6.09 -25.45
C ILE A 194 -7.39 -5.46 -26.22
N THR A 195 -6.77 -6.18 -27.18
CA THR A 195 -5.65 -5.66 -27.97
C THR A 195 -6.05 -4.46 -28.84
N GLU A 196 -7.26 -4.45 -29.41
CA GLU A 196 -7.78 -3.33 -30.19
C GLU A 196 -8.09 -2.10 -29.32
N TYR A 197 -8.43 -2.31 -28.06
CA TYR A 197 -8.76 -1.22 -27.14
C TYR A 197 -7.51 -0.59 -26.53
N GLU A 198 -6.52 -1.38 -26.20
CA GLU A 198 -5.30 -0.94 -25.52
C GLU A 198 -4.19 -0.58 -26.52
N GLU A 199 -3.46 0.50 -26.25
CA GLU A 199 -2.35 0.97 -27.09
C GLU A 199 -1.00 0.33 -26.74
N ASN A 200 -0.82 -0.13 -25.49
CA ASN A 200 0.44 -0.64 -24.97
C ASN A 200 0.27 -1.91 -24.15
N ILE A 201 0.08 -3.03 -24.82
CA ILE A 201 0.02 -4.35 -24.17
C ILE A 201 1.32 -5.11 -24.34
N LEU A 202 1.83 -5.69 -23.25
CA LEU A 202 2.86 -6.74 -23.32
C LEU A 202 2.17 -8.07 -23.63
N VAL A 203 2.42 -8.62 -24.78
CA VAL A 203 1.88 -9.93 -25.25
C VAL A 203 2.87 -11.03 -24.93
#